data_aac1ed7bee7988c832cccf0746624045
#
_entry.id   aac1ed7bee7988c832cccf0746624045
#
_cell.length_a   1.000
_cell.length_b   1.000
_cell.length_c   1.000
_cell.angle_alpha   90.00
_cell.angle_beta   90.00
_cell.angle_gamma   90.00
#
_symmetry.space_group_name_H-M   'P 1'
#
loop_
_entity.id
_entity.type
_entity.pdbx_description
1 polymer ?
#
loop_
_entity_poly.entity_id
_entity_poly.type
_entity_poly.pdbx_seq_one_letter_code
_entity_poly.pdbx_strand_id
1 'polypeptide(L)'
;MSKQYGFYFDADRCINCHTCELACKAVNNLELNVSWRKVIEIWRGEFPEVTRTFISMSCLHCEEPSCKQACPNGAIKKRPEDGIVVVDKEECNGCGECYYACPFQVPRFGSESIATLPSTSSARSLRLIRPRLPREP
;
A
#
# COMPACT_ATOMS: atom_id res chain seq x y z
N MET A 1 22.52 1.67 10.61
CA MET A 1 21.05 1.57 10.78
C MET A 1 20.43 1.59 9.39
N SER A 2 19.72 0.55 9.02
CA SER A 2 18.93 0.54 7.78
C SER A 2 17.79 1.56 7.91
N LYS A 3 17.61 2.41 6.91
CA LYS A 3 16.50 3.37 6.90
C LYS A 3 15.22 2.60 6.54
N GLN A 4 14.22 2.64 7.41
CA GLN A 4 12.88 2.16 7.12
C GLN A 4 12.01 3.36 6.75
N TYR A 5 11.48 3.40 5.53
CA TYR A 5 10.52 4.42 5.14
C TYR A 5 9.13 4.05 5.64
N GLY A 6 8.42 5.01 6.20
CA GLY A 6 7.04 4.88 6.65
C GLY A 6 6.10 5.80 5.87
N PHE A 7 4.82 5.51 5.96
CA PHE A 7 3.75 6.34 5.42
C PHE A 7 2.89 6.86 6.57
N TYR A 8 2.74 8.18 6.65
CA TYR A 8 1.85 8.82 7.62
C TYR A 8 0.52 9.16 6.96
N PHE A 9 -0.56 8.81 7.62
CA PHE A 9 -1.92 9.12 7.21
C PHE A 9 -2.72 9.64 8.41
N ASP A 10 -3.39 10.77 8.23
CA ASP A 10 -4.24 11.40 9.24
C ASP A 10 -5.71 11.09 8.87
N ALA A 11 -6.33 10.21 9.65
CA ALA A 11 -7.69 9.75 9.40
C ALA A 11 -8.75 10.84 9.70
N ASP A 12 -8.47 11.74 10.65
CA ASP A 12 -9.40 12.79 11.06
C ASP A 12 -9.53 13.88 9.98
N ARG A 13 -8.49 14.03 9.16
CA ARG A 13 -8.46 15.00 8.06
C ARG A 13 -8.88 14.42 6.71
N CYS A 14 -9.17 13.14 6.65
CA CYS A 14 -9.57 12.48 5.41
C CYS A 14 -11.02 12.74 5.07
N ILE A 15 -11.26 13.26 3.88
CA ILE A 15 -12.61 13.59 3.35
C ILE A 15 -13.08 12.59 2.28
N ASN A 16 -12.41 11.45 2.13
CA ASN A 16 -12.74 10.42 1.12
C ASN A 16 -12.69 10.92 -0.34
N CYS A 17 -11.78 11.83 -0.66
CA CYS A 17 -11.68 12.39 -2.02
C CYS A 17 -10.98 11.47 -3.04
N HIS A 18 -10.41 10.33 -2.62
CA HIS A 18 -9.68 9.35 -3.44
C HIS A 18 -8.48 9.91 -4.24
N THR A 19 -8.09 11.16 -4.05
CA THR A 19 -6.96 11.78 -4.76
C THR A 19 -5.66 10.99 -4.55
N CYS A 20 -5.43 10.43 -3.36
CA CYS A 20 -4.25 9.61 -3.06
C CYS A 20 -4.21 8.29 -3.86
N GLU A 21 -5.37 7.69 -4.17
CA GLU A 21 -5.48 6.53 -5.05
C GLU A 21 -5.15 6.89 -6.48
N LEU A 22 -5.79 7.94 -7.00
CA LEU A 22 -5.61 8.40 -8.36
C LEU A 22 -4.17 8.87 -8.61
N ALA A 23 -3.59 9.61 -7.68
CA ALA A 23 -2.20 10.06 -7.76
C ALA A 23 -1.23 8.86 -7.78
N CYS A 24 -1.44 7.86 -6.91
CA CYS A 24 -0.64 6.65 -6.89
C CYS A 24 -0.74 5.90 -8.23
N LYS A 25 -1.94 5.81 -8.78
CA LYS A 25 -2.22 5.15 -10.04
C LYS A 25 -1.56 5.86 -11.23
N ALA A 26 -1.70 7.17 -11.31
CA ALA A 26 -1.15 7.99 -12.39
C ALA A 26 0.38 7.99 -12.39
N VAL A 27 1.01 8.18 -11.23
CA VAL A 27 2.48 8.23 -11.11
C VAL A 27 3.14 6.89 -11.45
N ASN A 28 2.47 5.78 -11.15
CA ASN A 28 3.03 4.44 -11.37
C ASN A 28 2.53 3.79 -12.66
N ASN A 29 1.76 4.48 -13.49
CA ASN A 29 1.18 3.98 -14.74
C ASN A 29 0.46 2.63 -14.55
N LEU A 30 -0.35 2.53 -13.49
CA LEU A 30 -1.04 1.28 -13.18
C LEU A 30 -2.21 1.04 -14.14
N GLU A 31 -2.45 -0.23 -14.45
CA GLU A 31 -3.62 -0.66 -15.22
C GLU A 31 -4.93 -0.23 -14.54
N LEU A 32 -6.01 -0.13 -15.32
CA LEU A 32 -7.31 0.35 -14.84
C LEU A 32 -7.85 -0.45 -13.65
N ASN A 33 -7.63 -1.76 -13.65
CA ASN A 33 -8.07 -2.70 -12.61
C ASN A 33 -7.10 -2.83 -11.42
N VAL A 34 -5.90 -2.24 -11.50
CA VAL A 34 -4.88 -2.33 -10.46
C VAL A 34 -4.84 -1.04 -9.64
N SER A 35 -4.93 -1.15 -8.33
CA SER A 35 -4.75 -0.04 -7.40
C SER A 35 -3.88 -0.48 -6.23
N TRP A 36 -2.67 0.08 -6.13
CA TRP A 36 -1.73 -0.20 -5.03
C TRP A 36 -2.12 0.50 -3.73
N ARG A 37 -2.91 1.56 -3.84
CA ARG A 37 -3.47 2.28 -2.71
C ARG A 37 -4.98 2.29 -2.83
N LYS A 38 -5.67 2.09 -1.70
CA LYS A 38 -7.13 2.16 -1.60
C LYS A 38 -7.54 2.97 -0.39
N VAL A 39 -8.58 3.76 -0.52
CA VAL A 39 -9.28 4.34 0.61
C VAL A 39 -10.38 3.37 1.03
N ILE A 40 -10.28 2.93 2.29
CA ILE A 40 -11.24 2.02 2.91
C ILE A 40 -12.14 2.86 3.81
N GLU A 41 -13.43 2.61 3.71
CA GLU A 41 -14.46 3.25 4.50
C GLU A 41 -14.93 2.29 5.60
N ILE A 42 -14.90 2.75 6.84
CA ILE A 42 -15.29 1.98 8.01
C ILE A 42 -16.46 2.68 8.68
N TRP A 43 -17.57 1.96 8.76
CA TRP A 43 -18.76 2.38 9.48
C TRP A 43 -18.81 1.74 10.87
N ARG A 44 -19.16 2.50 11.88
CA ARG A 44 -19.32 2.02 13.26
C ARG A 44 -20.54 2.65 13.89
N GLY A 45 -21.21 1.90 14.78
CA GLY A 45 -22.42 2.32 15.48
C GLY A 45 -23.69 1.93 14.74
N GLU A 46 -24.84 2.25 15.35
CA GLU A 46 -26.18 2.03 14.81
C GLU A 46 -26.90 3.37 14.67
N PHE A 47 -27.83 3.44 13.72
CA PHE A 47 -28.63 4.66 13.53
C PHE A 47 -29.39 5.02 14.81
N PRO A 48 -29.42 6.29 15.28
CA PRO A 48 -28.90 7.49 14.60
C PRO A 48 -27.41 7.81 14.90
N GLU A 49 -26.71 7.07 15.75
CA GLU A 49 -25.34 7.35 16.17
C GLU A 49 -24.31 6.56 15.34
N VAL A 50 -24.21 6.92 14.09
CA VAL A 50 -23.26 6.29 13.15
C VAL A 50 -22.02 7.15 12.98
N THR A 51 -20.85 6.54 13.12
CA THR A 51 -19.56 7.17 12.78
C THR A 51 -18.97 6.56 11.52
N ARG A 52 -18.33 7.39 10.73
CA ARG A 52 -17.69 7.02 9.47
C ARG A 52 -16.24 7.47 9.46
N THR A 53 -15.33 6.53 9.29
CA THR A 53 -13.88 6.77 9.28
C THR A 53 -13.27 6.27 7.98
N PHE A 54 -12.29 6.97 7.45
CA PHE A 54 -11.59 6.60 6.23
C PHE A 54 -10.15 6.24 6.54
N ILE A 55 -9.61 5.22 5.86
CA ILE A 55 -8.23 4.81 5.97
C ILE A 55 -7.63 4.65 4.58
N SER A 56 -6.54 5.36 4.30
CA SER A 56 -5.77 5.19 3.07
C SER A 56 -4.73 4.08 3.26
N MET A 57 -5.00 2.91 2.69
CA MET A 57 -4.20 1.71 2.86
C MET A 57 -3.35 1.40 1.63
N SER A 58 -2.10 1.02 1.84
CA SER A 58 -1.18 0.46 0.85
C SER A 58 -0.21 -0.50 1.53
N CYS A 59 0.79 -1.02 0.80
CA CYS A 59 1.82 -1.85 1.42
C CYS A 59 2.55 -1.10 2.54
N LEU A 60 2.66 -1.73 3.70
CA LEU A 60 3.35 -1.19 4.87
C LEU A 60 4.83 -1.58 4.90
N HIS A 61 5.29 -2.37 3.93
CA HIS A 61 6.66 -2.87 3.86
C HIS A 61 7.13 -3.49 5.19
N CYS A 62 6.30 -4.41 5.71
CA CYS A 62 6.44 -5.05 7.03
C CYS A 62 7.89 -5.44 7.34
N GLU A 63 8.26 -5.39 8.61
CA GLU A 63 9.58 -5.83 9.07
C GLU A 63 9.78 -7.32 8.76
N GLU A 64 8.78 -8.14 9.10
CA GLU A 64 8.68 -9.55 8.74
C GLU A 64 7.51 -9.75 7.76
N PRO A 65 7.73 -9.63 6.44
CA PRO A 65 6.64 -9.71 5.49
C PRO A 65 6.11 -11.13 5.30
N SER A 66 4.91 -11.42 5.81
CA SER A 66 4.23 -12.70 5.65
C SER A 66 4.08 -13.11 4.18
N CYS A 67 3.88 -12.13 3.29
CA CYS A 67 3.81 -12.36 1.85
C CYS A 67 5.11 -12.92 1.26
N LYS A 68 6.28 -12.56 1.82
CA LYS A 68 7.57 -13.14 1.44
C LYS A 68 7.69 -14.58 1.91
N GLN A 69 7.26 -14.87 3.13
CA GLN A 69 7.31 -16.21 3.71
C GLN A 69 6.40 -17.19 2.96
N ALA A 70 5.23 -16.71 2.51
CA ALA A 70 4.25 -17.49 1.78
C ALA A 70 4.58 -17.69 0.29
N CYS A 71 5.56 -16.97 -0.25
CA CYS A 71 5.88 -17.05 -1.67
C CYS A 71 6.69 -18.32 -1.99
N PRO A 72 6.14 -19.32 -2.72
CA PRO A 72 6.82 -20.59 -2.99
C PRO A 72 8.07 -20.40 -3.87
N ASN A 73 8.04 -19.42 -4.77
CA ASN A 73 9.14 -19.16 -5.71
C ASN A 73 10.16 -18.14 -5.19
N GLY A 74 9.95 -17.57 -3.99
CA GLY A 74 10.84 -16.54 -3.46
C GLY A 74 10.85 -15.22 -4.24
N ALA A 75 9.84 -14.99 -5.09
CA ALA A 75 9.71 -13.79 -5.91
C ALA A 75 9.57 -12.50 -5.10
N ILE A 76 9.18 -12.60 -3.83
CA ILE A 76 9.03 -11.43 -2.95
C ILE A 76 10.28 -11.25 -2.12
N LYS A 77 10.95 -10.11 -2.31
CA LYS A 77 12.22 -9.78 -1.66
C LYS A 77 12.06 -8.51 -0.83
N LYS A 78 12.74 -8.44 0.31
CA LYS A 78 12.86 -7.22 1.11
C LYS A 78 14.25 -6.65 0.91
N ARG A 79 14.35 -5.41 0.48
CA ARG A 79 15.63 -4.74 0.28
C ARG A 79 16.23 -4.32 1.61
N PRO A 80 17.51 -4.61 1.88
CA PRO A 80 18.15 -4.25 3.14
C PRO A 80 18.45 -2.75 3.26
N GLU A 81 18.55 -2.03 2.13
CA GLU A 81 18.97 -0.62 2.10
C GLU A 81 17.87 0.32 2.63
N ASP A 82 16.61 0.01 2.35
CA ASP A 82 15.47 0.89 2.64
C ASP A 82 14.26 0.15 3.23
N GLY A 83 14.35 -1.17 3.43
CA GLY A 83 13.30 -2.00 4.00
C GLY A 83 12.08 -2.20 3.08
N ILE A 84 12.18 -1.83 1.80
CA ILE A 84 11.06 -1.93 0.87
C ILE A 84 10.90 -3.37 0.38
N VAL A 85 9.66 -3.85 0.42
CA VAL A 85 9.27 -5.16 -0.12
C VAL A 85 8.94 -4.98 -1.60
N VAL A 86 9.61 -5.76 -2.44
CA VAL A 86 9.46 -5.74 -3.91
C VAL A 86 9.11 -7.12 -4.43
N VAL A 87 8.47 -7.17 -5.59
CA VAL A 87 8.20 -8.42 -6.32
C VAL A 87 9.12 -8.48 -7.54
N ASP A 88 9.80 -9.60 -7.68
CA ASP A 88 10.53 -9.95 -8.88
C ASP A 88 9.55 -10.58 -9.87
N LYS A 89 9.34 -9.89 -10.99
CA LYS A 89 8.34 -10.29 -11.98
C LYS A 89 8.73 -11.56 -12.73
N GLU A 90 10.03 -11.80 -12.89
CA GLU A 90 10.54 -12.96 -13.62
C GLU A 90 10.38 -14.25 -12.81
N GLU A 91 10.47 -14.15 -11.49
CA GLU A 91 10.31 -15.29 -10.58
C GLU A 91 8.83 -15.53 -10.18
N CYS A 92 7.94 -14.56 -10.42
CA CYS A 92 6.54 -14.64 -9.99
C CYS A 92 5.72 -15.51 -10.95
N ASN A 93 5.11 -16.57 -10.43
CA ASN A 93 4.19 -17.45 -11.19
C ASN A 93 2.70 -17.09 -11.03
N GLY A 94 2.36 -16.02 -10.32
CA GLY A 94 0.98 -15.56 -10.16
C GLY A 94 0.09 -16.42 -9.26
N CYS A 95 0.65 -17.26 -8.40
CA CYS A 95 -0.10 -18.22 -7.58
C CYS A 95 -1.11 -17.59 -6.59
N GLY A 96 -0.94 -16.31 -6.23
CA GLY A 96 -1.86 -15.60 -5.32
C GLY A 96 -1.60 -15.79 -3.83
N GLU A 97 -0.73 -16.71 -3.41
CA GLU A 97 -0.45 -17.00 -1.99
C GLU A 97 -0.09 -15.75 -1.18
N CYS A 98 0.66 -14.83 -1.77
CA CYS A 98 1.03 -13.57 -1.13
C CYS A 98 -0.17 -12.66 -0.81
N TYR A 99 -1.25 -12.75 -1.59
CA TYR A 99 -2.48 -12.00 -1.34
C TYR A 99 -3.20 -12.54 -0.09
N TYR A 100 -3.33 -13.86 0.01
CA TYR A 100 -3.99 -14.49 1.17
C TYR A 100 -3.16 -14.38 2.45
N ALA A 101 -1.84 -14.45 2.34
CA ALA A 101 -0.94 -14.29 3.49
C ALA A 101 -0.87 -12.85 4.00
N CYS A 102 -1.23 -11.85 3.19
CA CYS A 102 -1.21 -10.46 3.60
C CYS A 102 -2.48 -10.10 4.38
N PRO A 103 -2.39 -9.69 5.66
CA PRO A 103 -3.57 -9.32 6.46
C PRO A 103 -4.32 -8.11 5.88
N PHE A 104 -3.66 -7.31 5.05
CA PHE A 104 -4.25 -6.14 4.39
C PHE A 104 -4.61 -6.40 2.93
N GLN A 105 -4.35 -7.61 2.42
CA GLN A 105 -4.62 -8.01 1.04
C GLN A 105 -4.10 -6.99 0.01
N VAL A 106 -2.88 -6.52 0.21
CA VAL A 106 -2.27 -5.46 -0.61
C VAL A 106 -1.73 -5.93 -1.97
N PRO A 107 -1.10 -7.12 -2.10
CA PRO A 107 -0.63 -7.58 -3.41
C PRO A 107 -1.75 -7.54 -4.45
N ARG A 108 -1.48 -6.97 -5.62
CA ARG A 108 -2.45 -6.88 -6.71
C ARG A 108 -1.91 -7.59 -7.93
N PHE A 109 -2.82 -8.11 -8.73
CA PHE A 109 -2.52 -8.83 -9.96
C PHE A 109 -3.09 -8.04 -11.13
N GLY A 110 -2.25 -7.75 -12.11
CA GLY A 110 -2.63 -7.11 -13.37
C GLY A 110 -3.06 -8.12 -14.43
N SER A 111 -3.13 -7.68 -15.67
CA SER A 111 -3.48 -8.52 -16.83
C SER A 111 -2.52 -9.70 -17.03
N GLU A 112 -1.27 -9.55 -16.63
CA GLU A 112 -0.23 -10.61 -16.71
C GLU A 112 -0.32 -11.62 -15.56
N SER A 113 -1.30 -11.50 -14.66
CA SER A 113 -1.45 -12.33 -13.45
C SER A 113 -0.22 -12.34 -12.52
N ILE A 114 0.68 -11.39 -12.67
CA ILE A 114 1.89 -11.24 -11.85
C ILE A 114 1.56 -10.36 -10.65
N ALA A 115 2.03 -10.76 -9.47
CA ALA A 115 1.87 -9.96 -8.25
C ALA A 115 2.59 -8.62 -8.39
N THR A 116 1.92 -7.54 -8.00
CA THR A 116 2.50 -6.19 -7.99
C THR A 116 2.38 -5.57 -6.61
N LEU A 117 3.45 -4.95 -6.16
CA LEU A 117 3.50 -4.19 -4.91
C LEU A 117 4.04 -2.78 -5.20
N PRO A 118 3.63 -1.78 -4.42
CA PRO A 118 4.22 -0.45 -4.52
C PRO A 118 5.73 -0.54 -4.32
N SER A 119 6.47 -0.08 -5.32
CA SER A 119 7.95 0.02 -5.27
C SER A 119 8.39 1.39 -4.76
N THR A 120 9.71 1.62 -4.73
CA THR A 120 10.33 2.89 -4.30
C THR A 120 9.80 4.15 -4.99
N SER A 121 9.33 4.04 -6.22
CA SER A 121 8.74 5.18 -6.94
C SER A 121 7.48 5.68 -6.24
N SER A 122 6.67 4.77 -5.72
CA SER A 122 5.47 5.08 -4.93
C SER A 122 5.83 5.80 -3.61
N ALA A 123 6.86 5.35 -2.90
CA ALA A 123 7.32 5.99 -1.67
C ALA A 123 7.95 7.38 -1.93
N ARG A 124 8.62 7.56 -3.06
CA ARG A 124 9.17 8.88 -3.47
C ARG A 124 8.09 9.85 -3.88
N SER A 125 7.08 9.41 -4.59
CA SER A 125 5.96 10.26 -5.03
C SER A 125 5.17 10.82 -3.86
N LEU A 126 5.10 10.08 -2.75
CA LEU A 126 4.41 10.50 -1.53
C LEU A 126 5.19 11.53 -0.70
N ARG A 127 6.46 11.81 -1.02
CA ARG A 127 7.18 12.95 -0.44
C ARG A 127 6.55 14.31 -0.80
N LEU A 128 5.72 14.36 -1.81
CA LEU A 128 5.01 15.59 -2.22
C LEU A 128 3.81 15.90 -1.32
N ILE A 129 3.32 14.95 -0.54
CA ILE A 129 2.31 15.21 0.49
C ILE A 129 3.05 15.37 1.81
N ARG A 130 3.83 16.44 1.97
CA ARG A 130 4.28 16.88 3.28
C ARG A 130 3.04 17.34 4.07
N PRO A 131 2.72 16.71 5.21
CA PRO A 131 1.77 17.35 6.11
C PRO A 131 2.37 18.73 6.46
N ARG A 132 1.63 19.81 6.24
CA ARG A 132 1.94 21.06 6.90
C ARG A 132 1.76 20.78 8.39
N LEU A 133 2.87 20.65 9.11
CA LEU A 133 2.84 20.64 10.56
C LEU A 133 2.03 21.86 11.00
N PRO A 134 1.11 21.72 11.98
CA PRO A 134 0.43 22.88 12.54
C PRO A 134 1.53 23.85 12.99
N ARG A 135 1.41 25.10 12.61
CA ARG A 135 2.24 26.16 13.19
C ARG A 135 1.84 26.20 14.67
N GLU A 136 2.78 25.89 15.51
CA GLU A 136 2.61 26.15 16.94
C GLU A 136 2.21 27.60 17.15
N PRO A 137 1.32 27.89 18.15
CA PRO A 137 0.82 29.23 18.42
C PRO A 137 1.92 30.20 18.85
#